data_c3f5e062a4a5fd98b1034e1201697377
#
_entry.id   c3f5e062a4a5fd98b1034e1201697377
#
_cell.length_a   1.000
_cell.length_b   1.000
_cell.length_c   1.000
_cell.angle_alpha   90.00
_cell.angle_beta   90.00
_cell.angle_gamma   90.00
#
_symmetry.space_group_name_H-M   'P 1'
#
loop_
_entity.id
_entity.type
_entity.pdbx_description
1 polymer ?
#
loop_
_entity_poly.entity_id
_entity_poly.type
_entity_poly.pdbx_seq_one_letter_code
_entity_poly.pdbx_strand_id
1 'polypeptide(L)'
;MDLRGKLSIFYHILTLQVEVRVKGKVDEQTGMVIDIGILKREIQAVCEQLDHKFIDKDIPYFADKPSTVENICIYFWEELESKLPDGVKMNKVKIHETEKNIAAYKG
;
A
#
# COMPACT_ATOMS: atom_id res chain seq x y z
N MET A 1 13.55 25.98 -3.13
CA MET A 1 13.99 24.77 -2.45
C MET A 1 12.93 23.68 -2.66
N ASP A 2 13.36 22.57 -3.21
CA ASP A 2 12.44 21.47 -3.48
C ASP A 2 12.40 20.53 -2.28
N LEU A 3 11.31 20.64 -1.50
CA LEU A 3 11.13 19.81 -0.31
C LEU A 3 10.45 18.51 -0.71
N ARG A 4 11.19 17.43 -0.62
CA ARG A 4 10.65 16.09 -0.87
C ARG A 4 10.61 15.32 0.43
N GLY A 5 9.57 14.55 0.59
CA GLY A 5 9.38 13.75 1.77
C GLY A 5 8.79 12.40 1.50
N LYS A 6 8.79 11.59 2.52
CA LYS A 6 8.20 10.27 2.52
C LYS A 6 7.23 10.16 3.69
N LEU A 7 6.13 9.48 3.46
CA LEU A 7 5.12 9.20 4.49
C LEU A 7 4.85 7.72 4.50
N SER A 8 4.92 7.10 5.68
CA SER A 8 4.60 5.68 5.87
C SER A 8 3.38 5.54 6.72
N ILE A 9 2.50 4.61 6.33
CA ILE A 9 1.33 4.23 7.11
C ILE A 9 1.35 2.73 7.31
N PHE A 10 1.01 2.30 8.54
CA PHE A 10 0.90 0.89 8.91
C PHE A 10 -0.57 0.53 9.07
N TYR A 11 -0.97 -0.59 8.51
CA TYR A 11 -2.33 -1.08 8.61
C TYR A 11 -2.31 -2.58 8.86
N HIS A 12 -3.24 -3.07 9.69
CA HIS A 12 -3.36 -4.49 9.98
C HIS A 12 -4.57 -5.07 9.26
N ILE A 13 -4.38 -6.19 8.58
CA ILE A 13 -5.44 -6.95 7.94
C ILE A 13 -5.19 -8.43 8.16
N LEU A 14 -6.17 -9.15 8.72
CA LEU A 14 -6.00 -10.54 9.12
C LEU A 14 -4.79 -10.66 10.05
N THR A 15 -3.83 -11.53 9.70
CA THR A 15 -2.57 -11.68 10.45
C THR A 15 -1.44 -10.86 9.85
N LEU A 16 -1.74 -10.05 8.83
CA LEU A 16 -0.75 -9.28 8.10
C LEU A 16 -0.62 -7.88 8.64
N GLN A 17 0.61 -7.37 8.68
CA GLN A 17 0.88 -5.96 8.88
C GLN A 17 1.39 -5.37 7.57
N VAL A 18 0.69 -4.38 7.05
CA VAL A 18 1.03 -3.73 5.79
C VAL A 18 1.61 -2.35 6.06
N GLU A 19 2.80 -2.11 5.56
CA GLU A 19 3.40 -0.78 5.56
C GLU A 19 3.37 -0.23 4.13
N VAL A 20 2.74 0.93 3.96
CA VAL A 20 2.71 1.64 2.68
C VAL A 20 3.49 2.93 2.83
N ARG A 21 4.46 3.15 1.97
CA ARG A 21 5.24 4.38 1.93
C ARG A 21 5.07 5.06 0.59
N VAL A 22 4.74 6.34 0.64
CA VAL A 22 4.65 7.21 -0.53
C VAL A 22 5.71 8.29 -0.45
N LYS A 23 6.02 8.89 -1.59
CA LYS A 23 6.99 9.99 -1.68
C LYS A 23 6.44 11.10 -2.55
N GLY A 24 6.90 12.30 -2.32
CA GLY A 24 6.49 13.44 -3.11
C GLY A 24 6.96 14.74 -2.49
N LYS A 25 6.54 15.85 -3.12
CA LYS A 25 6.84 17.18 -2.61
C LYS A 25 6.01 17.44 -1.36
N VAL A 26 6.65 17.93 -0.32
CA VAL A 26 5.96 18.31 0.92
C VAL A 26 5.21 19.61 0.69
N ASP A 27 3.92 19.63 1.07
CA ASP A 27 3.10 20.85 1.04
C ASP A 27 3.62 21.83 2.08
N GLU A 28 3.85 23.08 1.65
CA GLU A 28 4.43 24.10 2.52
C GLU A 28 3.52 24.48 3.68
N GLN A 29 2.21 24.40 3.49
CA GLN A 29 1.24 24.80 4.51
C GLN A 29 0.98 23.68 5.51
N THR A 30 0.86 22.44 5.05
CA THR A 30 0.51 21.31 5.91
C THR A 30 1.72 20.54 6.42
N GLY A 31 2.86 20.64 5.74
CA GLY A 31 4.04 19.86 6.05
C GLY A 31 3.92 18.39 5.66
N MET A 32 2.95 18.03 4.82
CA MET A 32 2.67 16.65 4.45
C MET A 32 2.81 16.43 2.95
N VAL A 33 3.21 15.21 2.58
CA VAL A 33 3.27 14.77 1.18
C VAL A 33 1.87 14.56 0.62
N ILE A 34 0.99 13.99 1.44
CA ILE A 34 -0.41 13.73 1.13
C ILE A 34 -1.19 13.76 2.44
N ASP A 35 -2.45 14.10 2.38
CA ASP A 35 -3.33 14.03 3.54
C ASP A 35 -3.40 12.58 4.04
N ILE A 36 -3.06 12.37 5.31
CA ILE A 36 -3.05 11.04 5.91
C ILE A 36 -4.42 10.38 5.82
N GLY A 37 -5.50 11.15 6.00
CA GLY A 37 -6.86 10.62 5.92
C GLY A 37 -7.20 10.07 4.55
N ILE A 38 -6.74 10.72 3.49
CA ILE A 38 -6.93 10.25 2.12
C ILE A 38 -6.16 8.96 1.91
N LEU A 39 -4.90 8.92 2.30
CA LEU A 39 -4.07 7.72 2.12
C LEU A 39 -4.62 6.53 2.92
N LYS A 40 -5.02 6.75 4.16
CA LYS A 40 -5.63 5.70 4.98
C LYS A 40 -6.89 5.14 4.35
N ARG A 41 -7.73 6.01 3.78
CA ARG A 41 -8.97 5.59 3.13
C ARG A 41 -8.69 4.69 1.94
N GLU A 42 -7.70 5.05 1.13
CA GLU A 42 -7.34 4.25 -0.04
C GLU A 42 -6.73 2.90 0.37
N ILE A 43 -5.88 2.88 1.39
CA ILE A 43 -5.31 1.65 1.92
C ILE A 43 -6.43 0.76 2.48
N GLN A 44 -7.35 1.33 3.24
CA GLN A 44 -8.46 0.60 3.81
C GLN A 44 -9.34 -0.02 2.72
N ALA A 45 -9.58 0.71 1.63
CA ALA A 45 -10.38 0.18 0.52
C ALA A 45 -9.72 -1.04 -0.11
N VAL A 46 -8.39 -1.04 -0.27
CA VAL A 46 -7.66 -2.21 -0.79
C VAL A 46 -7.73 -3.36 0.22
N CYS A 47 -7.55 -3.06 1.50
CA CYS A 47 -7.63 -4.08 2.56
C CYS A 47 -9.01 -4.74 2.60
N GLU A 48 -10.08 -3.97 2.43
CA GLU A 48 -11.43 -4.50 2.42
C GLU A 48 -11.69 -5.44 1.25
N GLN A 49 -11.01 -5.24 0.13
CA GLN A 49 -11.09 -6.16 -1.00
C GLN A 49 -10.50 -7.53 -0.67
N LEU A 50 -9.51 -7.57 0.22
CA LEU A 50 -8.84 -8.80 0.62
C LEU A 50 -9.48 -9.44 1.85
N ASP A 51 -10.13 -8.64 2.69
CA ASP A 51 -10.68 -9.11 3.95
C ASP A 51 -11.94 -9.95 3.73
N HIS A 52 -12.06 -11.04 4.50
CA HIS A 52 -13.20 -11.96 4.44
C HIS A 52 -13.43 -12.60 3.06
N LYS A 53 -12.41 -12.61 2.19
CA LYS A 53 -12.52 -13.21 0.86
C LYS A 53 -11.49 -14.30 0.66
N PHE A 54 -11.83 -15.26 -0.19
CA PHE A 54 -10.84 -16.21 -0.69
C PHE A 54 -10.06 -15.51 -1.80
N ILE A 55 -8.85 -15.08 -1.49
CA ILE A 55 -8.03 -14.27 -2.39
C ILE A 55 -7.89 -14.93 -3.76
N ASP A 56 -7.67 -16.24 -3.79
CA ASP A 56 -7.46 -16.97 -5.03
C ASP A 56 -8.72 -17.05 -5.92
N LYS A 57 -9.91 -17.00 -5.32
CA LYS A 57 -11.19 -17.18 -6.03
C LYS A 57 -11.93 -15.88 -6.26
N ASP A 58 -11.90 -14.97 -5.29
CA ASP A 58 -12.76 -13.80 -5.28
C ASP A 58 -12.11 -12.57 -5.88
N ILE A 59 -10.78 -12.56 -6.01
CA ILE A 59 -10.04 -11.42 -6.54
C ILE A 59 -9.45 -11.80 -7.89
N PRO A 60 -9.90 -11.15 -8.99
CA PRO A 60 -9.46 -11.51 -10.34
C PRO A 60 -7.94 -11.46 -10.53
N TYR A 61 -7.25 -10.57 -9.83
CA TYR A 61 -5.80 -10.45 -9.93
C TYR A 61 -5.09 -11.77 -9.60
N PHE A 62 -5.64 -12.54 -8.66
CA PHE A 62 -5.04 -13.81 -8.20
C PHE A 62 -5.62 -15.04 -8.91
N ALA A 63 -6.41 -14.85 -9.98
CA ALA A 63 -7.00 -15.98 -10.69
C ALA A 63 -5.92 -16.90 -11.32
N ASP A 64 -4.82 -16.33 -11.78
CA ASP A 64 -3.71 -17.03 -12.42
C ASP A 64 -2.39 -16.82 -11.68
N LYS A 65 -2.41 -16.23 -10.48
CA LYS A 65 -1.22 -15.97 -9.67
C LYS A 65 -1.41 -16.50 -8.26
N PRO A 66 -0.39 -17.09 -7.65
CA PRO A 66 -0.51 -17.51 -6.26
C PRO A 66 -0.65 -16.30 -5.34
N SER A 67 -1.42 -16.44 -4.27
CA SER A 67 -1.63 -15.38 -3.27
C SER A 67 -0.50 -15.34 -2.25
N THR A 68 0.74 -15.28 -2.73
CA THR A 68 1.91 -15.13 -1.88
C THR A 68 2.01 -13.72 -1.34
N VAL A 69 2.79 -13.54 -0.28
CA VAL A 69 3.01 -12.22 0.32
C VAL A 69 3.61 -11.26 -0.72
N GLU A 70 4.51 -11.74 -1.57
CA GLU A 70 5.11 -10.95 -2.64
C GLU A 70 4.07 -10.45 -3.63
N ASN A 71 3.17 -11.33 -4.08
CA ASN A 71 2.13 -10.94 -5.03
C ASN A 71 1.10 -10.02 -4.39
N ILE A 72 0.83 -10.17 -3.12
CA ILE A 72 -0.04 -9.25 -2.38
C ILE A 72 0.59 -7.86 -2.30
N CYS A 73 1.92 -7.77 -2.09
CA CYS A 73 2.63 -6.49 -2.13
C CYS A 73 2.45 -5.78 -3.47
N ILE A 74 2.61 -6.52 -4.57
CA ILE A 74 2.47 -5.96 -5.91
C ILE A 74 1.03 -5.52 -6.15
N TYR A 75 0.05 -6.29 -5.68
CA TYR A 75 -1.36 -5.94 -5.78
C TYR A 75 -1.65 -4.60 -5.06
N PHE A 76 -1.16 -4.44 -3.83
CA PHE A 76 -1.30 -3.17 -3.10
C PHE A 76 -0.66 -2.01 -3.86
N TRP A 77 0.54 -2.23 -4.38
CA TRP A 77 1.25 -1.21 -5.14
C TRP A 77 0.43 -0.72 -6.32
N GLU A 78 -0.01 -1.64 -7.17
CA GLU A 78 -0.75 -1.31 -8.39
C GLU A 78 -2.08 -0.63 -8.09
N GLU A 79 -2.82 -1.13 -7.10
CA GLU A 79 -4.10 -0.56 -6.72
C GLU A 79 -3.95 0.85 -6.14
N LEU A 80 -2.95 1.08 -5.32
CA LEU A 80 -2.74 2.39 -4.71
C LEU A 80 -2.13 3.39 -5.69
N GLU A 81 -1.21 2.94 -6.55
CA GLU A 81 -0.56 3.82 -7.50
C GLU A 81 -1.56 4.55 -8.39
N SER A 82 -2.60 3.86 -8.84
CA SER A 82 -3.62 4.46 -9.69
C SER A 82 -4.51 5.48 -8.97
N LYS A 83 -4.48 5.52 -7.65
CA LYS A 83 -5.36 6.37 -6.84
C LYS A 83 -4.64 7.56 -6.20
N LEU A 84 -3.33 7.65 -6.35
CA LEU A 84 -2.56 8.74 -5.77
C LEU A 84 -2.73 10.02 -6.59
N PRO A 85 -2.77 11.19 -5.92
CA PRO A 85 -2.83 12.47 -6.64
C PRO A 85 -1.52 12.77 -7.37
N ASP A 86 -1.58 13.73 -8.28
CA ASP A 86 -0.41 14.18 -9.03
C ASP A 86 0.70 14.61 -8.08
N GLY A 87 1.93 14.22 -8.39
CA GLY A 87 3.08 14.58 -7.59
C GLY A 87 3.38 13.64 -6.43
N VAL A 88 2.48 12.70 -6.15
CA VAL A 88 2.68 11.69 -5.12
C VAL A 88 2.87 10.34 -5.79
N LYS A 89 3.93 9.63 -5.41
CA LYS A 89 4.27 8.35 -6.00
C LYS A 89 4.46 7.30 -4.93
N MET A 90 4.22 6.05 -5.30
CA MET A 90 4.53 4.92 -4.43
C MET A 90 6.04 4.84 -4.22
N ASN A 91 6.45 4.54 -3.01
CA ASN A 91 7.85 4.31 -2.67
C ASN A 91 8.09 2.86 -2.28
N LYS A 92 7.23 2.31 -1.44
CA LYS A 92 7.41 0.95 -0.95
C LYS A 92 6.08 0.39 -0.42
N VAL A 93 5.85 -0.89 -0.64
CA VAL A 93 4.86 -1.68 0.08
C VAL A 93 5.60 -2.82 0.75
N LYS A 94 5.45 -2.96 2.06
CA LYS A 94 6.08 -4.02 2.82
C LYS A 94 5.01 -4.75 3.64
N ILE A 95 4.98 -6.07 3.53
CA ILE A 95 4.00 -6.88 4.24
C ILE A 95 4.73 -7.85 5.17
N HIS A 96 4.33 -7.83 6.43
CA HIS A 96 4.80 -8.76 7.45
C HIS A 96 3.68 -9.76 7.71
N GLU A 97 3.90 -11.02 7.34
CA GLU A 97 2.96 -12.09 7.63
C GLU A 97 3.19 -12.63 9.04
N THR A 98 4.47 -12.83 9.35
CA THR A 98 4.95 -13.21 10.67
C THR A 98 6.27 -12.49 10.90
N GLU A 99 6.87 -12.68 12.08
CA GLU A 99 8.19 -12.10 12.35
C GLU A 99 9.26 -12.55 11.35
N LYS A 100 9.05 -13.71 10.73
CA LYS A 100 10.04 -14.31 9.79
C LYS A 100 9.67 -14.16 8.34
N ASN A 101 8.39 -13.92 8.02
CA ASN A 101 7.93 -13.81 6.64
C ASN A 101 7.61 -12.36 6.32
N ILE A 102 8.55 -11.72 5.63
CA ILE A 102 8.46 -10.32 5.26
C ILE A 102 8.71 -10.22 3.76
N ALA A 103 7.84 -9.49 3.06
CA ALA A 103 8.05 -9.17 1.66
C ALA A 103 7.97 -7.67 1.48
N ALA A 104 8.73 -7.15 0.52
CA ALA A 104 8.71 -5.72 0.20
C ALA A 104 8.77 -5.53 -1.31
N TYR A 105 8.06 -4.52 -1.80
CA TYR A 105 8.04 -4.17 -3.21
C TYR A 105 8.27 -2.67 -3.36
N LYS A 106 9.20 -2.30 -4.22
CA LYS A 106 9.58 -0.91 -4.45
C LYS A 106 9.37 -0.45 -5.89
N GLY A 107 8.63 -1.23 -6.63
CA GLY A 107 8.36 -0.92 -8.03
C GLY A 107 9.27 -1.55 -9.04
#